data_cd0e5b561ec69aef76321497a1ce8b99
#
_entry.id   cd0e5b561ec69aef76321497a1ce8b99
#
_cell.length_a   1.000
_cell.length_b   1.000
_cell.length_c   1.000
_cell.angle_alpha   90.00
_cell.angle_beta   90.00
_cell.angle_gamma   90.00
#
_symmetry.space_group_name_H-M   'P 1'
#
loop_
_entity.id
_entity.type
_entity.pdbx_description
1 polymer ?
#
loop_
_entity_poly.entity_id
_entity_poly.type
_entity_poly.pdbx_seq_one_letter_code
_entity_poly.pdbx_strand_id
1 'polypeptide(L)'
;MSDQPLLAARGAGRRFGQTVALEPVELEILPGEGLALVGPNGAGKSTLISLLAGALQPSDGRIERRKGVRVGWAPQRPAQYGRLSARENLELFAKLEGEADPEEAAARLLESFDLPGNAKPSANLSVGNRQRLNLAIAFLGAPDVLLLDEPTAALDPEQRRRLWERVDALREAGGAVVFASQHLEEIERHASRVAALRDGRLVFAGTVDDYDRPSADTLFA
;
A
#
# COMPACT_ATOMS: atom_id res chain seq x y z
N MET A 1 10.13 12.71 -19.19
CA MET A 1 9.91 12.11 -17.85
C MET A 1 10.76 10.85 -17.79
N SER A 2 11.46 10.58 -16.68
CA SER A 2 12.38 9.43 -16.60
C SER A 2 11.57 8.13 -16.58
N ASP A 3 11.78 7.25 -17.58
CA ASP A 3 11.15 5.91 -17.65
C ASP A 3 11.70 4.93 -16.60
N GLN A 4 12.55 5.41 -15.68
CA GLN A 4 13.15 4.56 -14.66
C GLN A 4 12.14 4.28 -13.54
N PRO A 5 11.89 3.01 -13.18
CA PRO A 5 10.95 2.63 -12.13
C PRO A 5 11.33 3.23 -10.77
N LEU A 6 10.32 3.55 -9.96
CA LEU A 6 10.47 3.95 -8.56
C LEU A 6 10.86 2.76 -7.69
N LEU A 7 10.19 1.62 -7.92
CA LEU A 7 10.45 0.31 -7.31
C LEU A 7 10.43 -0.77 -8.39
N ALA A 8 11.16 -1.87 -8.18
CA ALA A 8 11.05 -3.05 -9.00
C ALA A 8 11.27 -4.33 -8.17
N ALA A 9 10.47 -5.33 -8.44
CA ALA A 9 10.72 -6.71 -8.04
C ALA A 9 11.46 -7.41 -9.20
N ARG A 10 12.66 -7.93 -8.94
CA ARG A 10 13.51 -8.64 -9.90
C ARG A 10 13.64 -10.09 -9.49
N GLY A 11 12.79 -10.96 -10.03
CA GLY A 11 12.72 -12.36 -9.65
C GLY A 11 12.40 -12.52 -8.16
N ALA A 12 11.70 -11.56 -7.55
CA ALA A 12 11.48 -11.56 -6.12
C ALA A 12 10.40 -12.57 -5.74
N GLY A 13 10.77 -13.55 -4.94
CA GLY A 13 9.88 -14.59 -4.42
C GLY A 13 9.98 -14.73 -2.90
N ARG A 14 9.01 -15.39 -2.27
CA ARG A 14 9.01 -15.63 -0.83
C ARG A 14 8.50 -17.00 -0.44
N ARG A 15 9.29 -17.66 0.41
CA ARG A 15 8.93 -18.93 1.07
C ARG A 15 8.88 -18.76 2.58
N PHE A 16 7.94 -19.45 3.20
CA PHE A 16 7.86 -19.61 4.66
C PHE A 16 7.99 -21.11 4.97
N GLY A 17 9.17 -21.53 5.38
CA GLY A 17 9.50 -22.95 5.52
C GLY A 17 9.34 -23.67 4.17
N GLN A 18 8.45 -24.68 4.12
CA GLN A 18 8.15 -25.44 2.89
C GLN A 18 7.09 -24.78 1.99
N THR A 19 6.39 -23.76 2.50
CA THR A 19 5.29 -23.11 1.76
C THR A 19 5.82 -21.98 0.90
N VAL A 20 5.55 -22.04 -0.41
CA VAL A 20 5.78 -20.94 -1.34
C VAL A 20 4.60 -19.99 -1.24
N ALA A 21 4.84 -18.78 -0.69
CA ALA A 21 3.82 -17.75 -0.57
C ALA A 21 3.79 -16.81 -1.79
N LEU A 22 4.92 -16.69 -2.49
CA LEU A 22 5.06 -15.97 -3.74
C LEU A 22 6.19 -16.59 -4.56
N GLU A 23 5.88 -17.06 -5.76
CA GLU A 23 6.87 -17.45 -6.75
C GLU A 23 7.65 -16.22 -7.23
N PRO A 24 8.85 -16.40 -7.83
CA PRO A 24 9.61 -15.27 -8.37
C PRO A 24 8.80 -14.43 -9.36
N VAL A 25 8.69 -13.12 -9.10
CA VAL A 25 7.95 -12.17 -9.95
C VAL A 25 8.87 -11.11 -10.52
N GLU A 26 8.57 -10.68 -11.76
CA GLU A 26 9.12 -9.50 -12.40
C GLU A 26 8.02 -8.42 -12.44
N LEU A 27 8.23 -7.30 -11.75
CA LEU A 27 7.25 -6.23 -11.69
C LEU A 27 7.95 -4.90 -11.46
N GLU A 28 7.59 -3.89 -12.24
CA GLU A 28 8.06 -2.52 -12.11
C GLU A 28 6.93 -1.59 -11.71
N ILE A 29 7.23 -0.61 -10.87
CA ILE A 29 6.33 0.46 -10.45
C ILE A 29 6.88 1.77 -11.00
N LEU A 30 6.12 2.39 -11.91
CA LEU A 30 6.53 3.57 -12.65
C LEU A 30 5.98 4.87 -12.03
N PRO A 31 6.63 6.03 -12.27
CA PRO A 31 6.08 7.33 -11.85
C PRO A 31 4.67 7.58 -12.41
N GLY A 32 3.77 8.13 -11.59
CA GLY A 32 2.37 8.43 -11.96
C GLY A 32 1.45 7.22 -11.99
N GLU A 33 1.97 6.02 -11.71
CA GLU A 33 1.24 4.76 -11.85
C GLU A 33 0.30 4.48 -10.68
N GLY A 34 -0.89 3.93 -11.00
CA GLY A 34 -1.74 3.19 -10.07
C GLY A 34 -1.73 1.72 -10.45
N LEU A 35 -1.10 0.87 -9.64
CA LEU A 35 -1.04 -0.57 -9.87
C LEU A 35 -1.97 -1.30 -8.90
N ALA A 36 -3.02 -1.92 -9.42
CA ALA A 36 -3.89 -2.77 -8.62
C ALA A 36 -3.36 -4.21 -8.55
N LEU A 37 -3.25 -4.75 -7.35
CA LEU A 37 -3.00 -6.16 -7.11
C LEU A 37 -4.34 -6.88 -6.89
N VAL A 38 -4.66 -7.82 -7.76
CA VAL A 38 -5.92 -8.57 -7.71
C VAL A 38 -5.66 -10.06 -7.53
N GLY A 39 -6.66 -10.77 -7.00
CA GLY A 39 -6.58 -12.22 -6.78
C GLY A 39 -7.28 -12.66 -5.51
N PRO A 40 -7.55 -13.95 -5.34
CA PRO A 40 -8.22 -14.48 -4.16
C PRO A 40 -7.39 -14.29 -2.88
N ASN A 41 -8.03 -14.55 -1.73
CA ASN A 41 -7.32 -14.56 -0.45
C ASN A 41 -6.25 -15.64 -0.46
N GLY A 42 -5.05 -15.31 0.03
CA GLY A 42 -3.90 -16.22 -0.01
C GLY A 42 -3.12 -16.23 -1.33
N ALA A 43 -3.54 -15.48 -2.35
CA ALA A 43 -2.84 -15.44 -3.66
C ALA A 43 -1.43 -14.83 -3.64
N GLY A 44 -0.99 -14.24 -2.51
CA GLY A 44 0.35 -13.64 -2.39
C GLY A 44 0.38 -12.11 -2.44
N LYS A 45 -0.77 -11.41 -2.57
CA LYS A 45 -0.85 -9.94 -2.65
C LYS A 45 -0.15 -9.22 -1.49
N SER A 46 -0.52 -9.56 -0.24
CA SER A 46 0.08 -8.97 0.97
C SER A 46 1.57 -9.33 1.09
N THR A 47 1.98 -10.52 0.61
CA THR A 47 3.38 -10.92 0.57
C THR A 47 4.16 -10.03 -0.38
N LEU A 48 3.66 -9.80 -1.61
CA LEU A 48 4.29 -8.92 -2.59
C LEU A 48 4.38 -7.48 -2.07
N ILE A 49 3.29 -6.93 -1.50
CA ILE A 49 3.30 -5.59 -0.87
C ILE A 49 4.36 -5.52 0.23
N SER A 50 4.46 -6.52 1.10
CA SER A 50 5.43 -6.55 2.20
C SER A 50 6.88 -6.65 1.71
N LEU A 51 7.13 -7.34 0.59
CA LEU A 51 8.44 -7.37 -0.07
C LEU A 51 8.80 -5.99 -0.64
N LEU A 52 7.87 -5.36 -1.37
CA LEU A 52 8.04 -4.02 -1.94
C LEU A 52 8.27 -2.97 -0.84
N ALA A 53 7.60 -3.09 0.29
CA ALA A 53 7.79 -2.23 1.47
C ALA A 53 9.15 -2.46 2.17
N GLY A 54 9.86 -3.55 1.88
CA GLY A 54 11.06 -3.94 2.60
C GLY A 54 10.80 -4.53 3.99
N ALA A 55 9.55 -4.77 4.35
CA ALA A 55 9.16 -5.40 5.62
C ALA A 55 9.44 -6.90 5.63
N LEU A 56 9.53 -7.51 4.45
CA LEU A 56 10.00 -8.88 4.25
C LEU A 56 11.21 -8.87 3.33
N GLN A 57 12.17 -9.75 3.62
CA GLN A 57 13.26 -10.04 2.69
C GLN A 57 12.81 -11.11 1.68
N PRO A 58 13.10 -10.97 0.38
CA PRO A 58 12.81 -12.02 -0.58
C PRO A 58 13.67 -13.27 -0.30
N SER A 59 13.11 -14.46 -0.58
CA SER A 59 13.85 -15.73 -0.55
C SER A 59 14.63 -15.94 -1.85
N ASP A 60 14.10 -15.41 -2.94
CA ASP A 60 14.66 -15.45 -4.28
C ASP A 60 14.63 -14.04 -4.87
N GLY A 61 15.60 -13.68 -5.70
CA GLY A 61 15.66 -12.38 -6.38
C GLY A 61 15.93 -11.21 -5.41
N ARG A 62 15.44 -10.01 -5.80
CA ARG A 62 15.62 -8.78 -5.00
C ARG A 62 14.54 -7.75 -5.29
N ILE A 63 14.40 -6.80 -4.36
CA ILE A 63 13.64 -5.56 -4.58
C ILE A 63 14.65 -4.45 -4.85
N GLU A 64 14.47 -3.75 -5.96
CA GLU A 64 15.23 -2.56 -6.30
C GLU A 64 14.41 -1.32 -5.99
N ARG A 65 15.02 -0.36 -5.33
CA ARG A 65 14.42 0.96 -5.05
C ARG A 65 15.32 2.04 -5.60
N ARG A 66 14.76 2.92 -6.42
CA ARG A 66 15.48 4.08 -6.95
C ARG A 66 16.00 4.93 -5.79
N LYS A 67 17.24 5.40 -5.90
CA LYS A 67 17.88 6.23 -4.86
C LYS A 67 17.03 7.46 -4.53
N GLY A 68 16.78 7.68 -3.26
CA GLY A 68 15.99 8.79 -2.74
C GLY A 68 14.48 8.57 -2.71
N VAL A 69 13.96 7.51 -3.31
CA VAL A 69 12.53 7.18 -3.26
C VAL A 69 12.12 6.81 -1.82
N ARG A 70 11.07 7.45 -1.33
CA ARG A 70 10.42 7.16 -0.05
C ARG A 70 9.20 6.29 -0.28
N VAL A 71 9.00 5.31 0.60
CA VAL A 71 7.91 4.34 0.50
C VAL A 71 7.05 4.42 1.75
N GLY A 72 5.79 4.78 1.59
CA GLY A 72 4.77 4.68 2.62
C GLY A 72 4.04 3.34 2.52
N TRP A 73 3.75 2.72 3.66
CA TRP A 73 3.11 1.42 3.69
C TRP A 73 1.99 1.35 4.73
N ALA A 74 0.79 0.98 4.25
CA ALA A 74 -0.35 0.65 5.10
C ALA A 74 -0.65 -0.85 4.96
N PRO A 75 -0.17 -1.70 5.88
CA PRO A 75 -0.48 -3.13 5.88
C PRO A 75 -1.96 -3.40 6.20
N GLN A 76 -2.48 -4.54 5.78
CA GLN A 76 -3.84 -4.99 6.09
C GLN A 76 -4.09 -5.06 7.60
N ARG A 77 -3.11 -5.51 8.37
CA ARG A 77 -3.13 -5.45 9.83
C ARG A 77 -2.36 -4.21 10.29
N PRO A 78 -3.06 -3.21 10.86
CA PRO A 78 -2.41 -1.98 11.30
C PRO A 78 -1.22 -2.24 12.23
N ALA A 79 -0.09 -1.58 11.94
CA ALA A 79 1.18 -1.76 12.66
C ALA A 79 1.37 -0.74 13.80
N GLN A 80 0.36 0.06 14.12
CA GLN A 80 0.42 1.05 15.19
C GLN A 80 0.60 0.42 16.59
N TYR A 81 1.25 1.15 17.49
CA TYR A 81 1.43 0.76 18.88
C TYR A 81 0.13 0.99 19.66
N GLY A 82 -0.56 -0.08 20.03
CA GLY A 82 -1.88 -0.02 20.64
C GLY A 82 -1.95 0.74 21.98
N ARG A 83 -0.84 0.84 22.72
CA ARG A 83 -0.77 1.57 24.00
C ARG A 83 -0.59 3.08 23.80
N LEU A 84 -0.10 3.51 22.65
CA LEU A 84 0.04 4.91 22.29
C LEU A 84 -1.28 5.45 21.72
N SER A 85 -1.56 6.73 21.93
CA SER A 85 -2.63 7.46 21.28
C SER A 85 -2.37 7.61 19.77
N ALA A 86 -3.34 8.12 19.00
CA ALA A 86 -3.14 8.41 17.58
C ALA A 86 -2.02 9.42 17.38
N ARG A 87 -1.99 10.51 18.20
CA ARG A 87 -0.94 11.54 18.17
C ARG A 87 0.44 10.92 18.42
N GLU A 88 0.60 10.21 19.53
CA GLU A 88 1.89 9.60 19.91
C GLU A 88 2.39 8.59 18.89
N ASN A 89 1.50 7.82 18.24
CA ASN A 89 1.88 6.98 17.11
C ASN A 89 2.43 7.81 15.96
N LEU A 90 1.71 8.86 15.52
CA LEU A 90 2.16 9.71 14.42
C LEU A 90 3.48 10.41 14.74
N GLU A 91 3.66 10.95 15.94
CA GLU A 91 4.92 11.58 16.36
C GLU A 91 6.09 10.57 16.38
N LEU A 92 5.84 9.34 16.87
CA LEU A 92 6.85 8.28 16.89
C LEU A 92 7.28 7.91 15.46
N PHE A 93 6.32 7.64 14.58
CA PHE A 93 6.63 7.27 13.19
C PHE A 93 7.23 8.46 12.42
N ALA A 94 6.79 9.70 12.66
CA ALA A 94 7.40 10.89 12.08
C ALA A 94 8.89 11.04 12.46
N LYS A 95 9.24 10.76 13.73
CA LYS A 95 10.64 10.70 14.16
C LYS A 95 11.45 9.62 13.44
N LEU A 96 10.86 8.43 13.25
CA LEU A 96 11.50 7.33 12.55
C LEU A 96 11.70 7.63 11.05
N GLU A 97 10.76 8.36 10.43
CA GLU A 97 10.87 8.82 9.03
C GLU A 97 11.82 10.03 8.86
N GLY A 98 12.31 10.60 9.96
CA GLY A 98 13.24 11.72 9.93
C GLY A 98 12.57 13.07 9.62
N GLU A 99 11.29 13.23 9.98
CA GLU A 99 10.60 14.52 9.88
C GLU A 99 11.30 15.58 10.76
N ALA A 100 11.47 16.78 10.21
CA ALA A 100 12.14 17.87 10.92
C ALA A 100 11.33 18.33 12.15
N ASP A 101 10.01 18.33 12.05
CA ASP A 101 9.08 18.63 13.14
C ASP A 101 8.03 17.51 13.23
N PRO A 102 8.29 16.47 14.04
CA PRO A 102 7.38 15.35 14.20
C PRO A 102 6.03 15.73 14.83
N GLU A 103 6.00 16.73 15.68
CA GLU A 103 4.77 17.19 16.34
C GLU A 103 3.86 17.91 15.34
N GLU A 104 4.41 18.78 14.50
CA GLU A 104 3.67 19.46 13.43
C GLU A 104 3.21 18.45 12.37
N ALA A 105 4.06 17.52 11.96
CA ALA A 105 3.68 16.46 11.04
C ALA A 105 2.51 15.61 11.57
N ALA A 106 2.56 15.24 12.86
CA ALA A 106 1.47 14.52 13.52
C ALA A 106 0.19 15.35 13.57
N ALA A 107 0.27 16.64 13.91
CA ALA A 107 -0.89 17.53 13.98
C ALA A 107 -1.59 17.65 12.62
N ARG A 108 -0.84 17.87 11.53
CA ARG A 108 -1.36 17.93 10.15
C ARG A 108 -2.07 16.65 9.75
N LEU A 109 -1.49 15.49 10.07
CA LEU A 109 -2.08 14.20 9.72
C LEU A 109 -3.30 13.85 10.58
N LEU A 110 -3.32 14.22 11.86
CA LEU A 110 -4.51 14.08 12.69
C LEU A 110 -5.69 14.84 12.09
N GLU A 111 -5.50 16.09 11.70
CA GLU A 111 -6.52 16.91 11.05
C GLU A 111 -6.90 16.34 9.67
N SER A 112 -5.91 16.08 8.83
CA SER A 112 -6.12 15.58 7.47
C SER A 112 -6.87 14.25 7.40
N PHE A 113 -6.64 13.35 8.35
CA PHE A 113 -7.33 12.06 8.44
C PHE A 113 -8.50 12.06 9.42
N ASP A 114 -8.90 13.22 9.93
CA ASP A 114 -10.02 13.38 10.86
C ASP A 114 -9.92 12.41 12.05
N LEU A 115 -8.73 12.32 12.63
CA LEU A 115 -8.41 11.44 13.74
C LEU A 115 -8.62 12.16 15.08
N PRO A 116 -9.08 11.44 16.13
CA PRO A 116 -9.25 12.03 17.44
C PRO A 116 -7.89 12.42 18.04
N GLY A 117 -7.72 13.70 18.39
CA GLY A 117 -6.51 14.22 19.03
C GLY A 117 -6.38 13.93 20.52
N ASN A 118 -7.26 13.10 21.10
CA ASN A 118 -7.26 12.77 22.52
C ASN A 118 -6.18 11.74 22.89
N ALA A 119 -5.85 11.67 24.19
CA ALA A 119 -4.83 10.77 24.72
C ALA A 119 -5.27 9.29 24.87
N LYS A 120 -6.40 8.89 24.27
CA LYS A 120 -6.86 7.49 24.36
C LYS A 120 -5.92 6.56 23.60
N PRO A 121 -5.54 5.40 24.15
CA PRO A 121 -4.76 4.38 23.46
C PRO A 121 -5.39 3.98 22.13
N SER A 122 -4.58 3.83 21.08
CA SER A 122 -5.09 3.51 19.74
C SER A 122 -5.77 2.14 19.67
N ALA A 123 -5.46 1.22 20.58
CA ALA A 123 -6.20 -0.04 20.74
C ALA A 123 -7.70 0.18 21.02
N ASN A 124 -8.08 1.31 21.64
CA ASN A 124 -9.46 1.66 22.00
C ASN A 124 -10.17 2.49 20.92
N LEU A 125 -9.51 2.75 19.79
CA LEU A 125 -10.14 3.40 18.64
C LEU A 125 -11.11 2.44 17.94
N SER A 126 -12.11 3.02 17.25
CA SER A 126 -12.95 2.24 16.34
C SER A 126 -12.10 1.61 15.22
N VAL A 127 -12.64 0.57 14.57
CA VAL A 127 -11.94 -0.08 13.45
C VAL A 127 -11.61 0.94 12.34
N GLY A 128 -12.55 1.82 11.99
CA GLY A 128 -12.35 2.89 11.02
C GLY A 128 -11.25 3.88 11.44
N ASN A 129 -11.22 4.29 12.72
CA ASN A 129 -10.16 5.18 13.21
C ASN A 129 -8.79 4.51 13.22
N ARG A 130 -8.72 3.22 13.55
CA ARG A 130 -7.46 2.46 13.43
C ARG A 130 -6.98 2.38 11.98
N GLN A 131 -7.89 2.16 11.05
CA GLN A 131 -7.57 2.15 9.62
C GLN A 131 -7.10 3.53 9.14
N ARG A 132 -7.79 4.61 9.54
CA ARG A 132 -7.36 5.98 9.22
C ARG A 132 -5.98 6.30 9.80
N LEU A 133 -5.68 5.86 11.03
CA LEU A 133 -4.36 6.03 11.63
C LEU A 133 -3.29 5.23 10.87
N ASN A 134 -3.58 3.99 10.46
CA ASN A 134 -2.68 3.18 9.64
C ASN A 134 -2.34 3.88 8.32
N LEU A 135 -3.36 4.43 7.66
CA LEU A 135 -3.19 5.21 6.43
C LEU A 135 -2.40 6.50 6.69
N ALA A 136 -2.73 7.26 7.74
CA ALA A 136 -2.01 8.50 8.09
C ALA A 136 -0.51 8.24 8.29
N ILE A 137 -0.14 7.13 8.95
CA ILE A 137 1.26 6.72 9.12
C ILE A 137 1.92 6.48 7.74
N ALA A 138 1.23 5.85 6.79
CA ALA A 138 1.77 5.62 5.45
C ALA A 138 2.03 6.91 4.65
N PHE A 139 1.38 8.02 5.00
CA PHE A 139 1.61 9.33 4.36
C PHE A 139 2.71 10.17 5.03
N LEU A 140 3.32 9.68 6.13
CA LEU A 140 4.48 10.36 6.73
C LEU A 140 5.66 10.40 5.76
N GLY A 141 6.47 11.42 5.90
CA GLY A 141 7.68 11.59 5.10
C GLY A 141 7.44 11.95 3.64
N ALA A 142 6.21 12.33 3.24
CA ALA A 142 5.84 12.61 1.85
C ALA A 142 6.35 11.50 0.89
N PRO A 143 5.77 10.30 0.94
CA PRO A 143 6.24 9.16 0.16
C PRO A 143 6.11 9.40 -1.35
N ASP A 144 7.06 8.87 -2.12
CA ASP A 144 6.97 8.79 -3.58
C ASP A 144 6.15 7.58 -4.04
N VAL A 145 6.09 6.54 -3.21
CA VAL A 145 5.31 5.32 -3.49
C VAL A 145 4.48 4.97 -2.27
N LEU A 146 3.18 4.78 -2.47
CA LEU A 146 2.27 4.24 -1.47
C LEU A 146 2.00 2.76 -1.75
N LEU A 147 2.13 1.95 -0.71
CA LEU A 147 1.81 0.52 -0.73
C LEU A 147 0.64 0.28 0.21
N LEU A 148 -0.53 -0.05 -0.33
CA LEU A 148 -1.80 -0.10 0.39
C LEU A 148 -2.42 -1.50 0.31
N ASP A 149 -2.57 -2.17 1.44
CA ASP A 149 -3.17 -3.52 1.49
C ASP A 149 -4.61 -3.45 2.03
N GLU A 150 -5.59 -3.56 1.14
CA GLU A 150 -7.03 -3.38 1.40
C GLU A 150 -7.36 -2.08 2.16
N PRO A 151 -6.95 -0.90 1.62
CA PRO A 151 -6.96 0.35 2.38
C PRO A 151 -8.37 0.83 2.79
N THR A 152 -9.41 0.45 2.06
CA THR A 152 -10.76 0.98 2.19
C THR A 152 -11.73 0.08 2.94
N ALA A 153 -11.30 -1.13 3.34
CA ALA A 153 -12.17 -2.17 3.93
C ALA A 153 -12.99 -1.70 5.17
N ALA A 154 -12.47 -0.72 5.93
CA ALA A 154 -13.10 -0.21 7.14
C ALA A 154 -13.44 1.29 7.06
N LEU A 155 -13.44 1.88 5.87
CA LEU A 155 -13.74 3.28 5.63
C LEU A 155 -15.18 3.45 5.14
N ASP A 156 -15.85 4.52 5.60
CA ASP A 156 -17.10 4.97 5.02
C ASP A 156 -16.88 5.60 3.61
N PRO A 157 -17.95 5.83 2.84
CA PRO A 157 -17.81 6.35 1.46
C PRO A 157 -17.07 7.68 1.37
N GLU A 158 -17.28 8.60 2.32
CA GLU A 158 -16.62 9.91 2.33
C GLU A 158 -15.12 9.77 2.63
N GLN A 159 -14.76 8.91 3.57
CA GLN A 159 -13.37 8.61 3.91
C GLN A 159 -12.63 7.92 2.75
N ARG A 160 -13.31 7.00 2.01
CA ARG A 160 -12.76 6.41 0.79
C ARG A 160 -12.47 7.46 -0.26
N ARG A 161 -13.42 8.36 -0.54
CA ARG A 161 -13.25 9.45 -1.49
C ARG A 161 -12.03 10.30 -1.15
N ARG A 162 -11.91 10.75 0.13
CA ARG A 162 -10.77 11.56 0.59
C ARG A 162 -9.43 10.83 0.51
N LEU A 163 -9.40 9.51 0.75
CA LEU A 163 -8.19 8.72 0.58
C LEU A 163 -7.74 8.74 -0.88
N TRP A 164 -8.66 8.43 -1.80
CA TRP A 164 -8.33 8.36 -3.22
C TRP A 164 -7.95 9.72 -3.81
N GLU A 165 -8.56 10.81 -3.37
CA GLU A 165 -8.14 12.18 -3.73
C GLU A 165 -6.68 12.46 -3.36
N ARG A 166 -6.23 12.00 -2.18
CA ARG A 166 -4.81 12.13 -1.77
C ARG A 166 -3.88 11.26 -2.60
N VAL A 167 -4.31 10.04 -2.89
CA VAL A 167 -3.55 9.11 -3.75
C VAL A 167 -3.41 9.67 -5.15
N ASP A 168 -4.49 10.21 -5.72
CA ASP A 168 -4.47 10.79 -7.06
C ASP A 168 -3.58 12.03 -7.10
N ALA A 169 -3.64 12.92 -6.10
CA ALA A 169 -2.72 14.06 -5.98
C ALA A 169 -1.24 13.63 -5.89
N LEU A 170 -0.93 12.54 -5.17
CA LEU A 170 0.42 11.98 -5.12
C LEU A 170 0.87 11.49 -6.50
N ARG A 171 0.00 10.81 -7.25
CA ARG A 171 0.29 10.31 -8.61
C ARG A 171 0.50 11.45 -9.61
N GLU A 172 -0.33 12.49 -9.55
CA GLU A 172 -0.19 13.69 -10.37
C GLU A 172 1.13 14.42 -10.12
N ALA A 173 1.65 14.37 -8.88
CA ALA A 173 2.97 14.87 -8.53
C ALA A 173 4.12 13.94 -8.98
N GLY A 174 3.84 12.84 -9.67
CA GLY A 174 4.81 11.88 -10.17
C GLY A 174 5.13 10.73 -9.22
N GLY A 175 4.41 10.60 -8.11
CA GLY A 175 4.47 9.43 -7.24
C GLY A 175 3.72 8.23 -7.84
N ALA A 176 3.66 7.12 -7.12
CA ALA A 176 2.92 5.92 -7.53
C ALA A 176 2.17 5.28 -6.36
N VAL A 177 1.15 4.49 -6.68
CA VAL A 177 0.45 3.66 -5.70
C VAL A 177 0.39 2.21 -6.17
N VAL A 178 0.67 1.29 -5.25
CA VAL A 178 0.35 -0.14 -5.39
C VAL A 178 -0.70 -0.46 -4.35
N PHE A 179 -1.84 -0.98 -4.76
CA PHE A 179 -2.90 -1.29 -3.82
C PHE A 179 -3.53 -2.65 -4.09
N ALA A 180 -3.79 -3.40 -3.04
CA ALA A 180 -4.63 -4.59 -3.11
C ALA A 180 -6.07 -4.19 -2.81
N SER A 181 -7.01 -4.54 -3.69
CA SER A 181 -8.44 -4.34 -3.48
C SER A 181 -9.24 -5.46 -4.13
N GLN A 182 -10.39 -5.76 -3.53
CA GLN A 182 -11.43 -6.63 -4.10
C GLN A 182 -12.59 -5.80 -4.70
N HIS A 183 -12.55 -4.48 -4.55
CA HIS A 183 -13.56 -3.57 -5.04
C HIS A 183 -13.26 -3.16 -6.48
N LEU A 184 -14.07 -3.66 -7.41
CA LEU A 184 -13.88 -3.42 -8.85
C LEU A 184 -13.91 -1.93 -9.20
N GLU A 185 -14.80 -1.15 -8.58
CA GLU A 185 -14.88 0.30 -8.80
C GLU A 185 -13.57 1.03 -8.45
N GLU A 186 -12.85 0.57 -7.43
CA GLU A 186 -11.55 1.15 -7.06
C GLU A 186 -10.50 0.85 -8.12
N ILE A 187 -10.50 -0.39 -8.62
CA ILE A 187 -9.56 -0.81 -9.67
C ILE A 187 -9.82 0.01 -10.94
N GLU A 188 -11.07 0.12 -11.39
CA GLU A 188 -11.44 0.86 -12.59
C GLU A 188 -11.11 2.35 -12.52
N ARG A 189 -11.28 2.96 -11.35
CA ARG A 189 -11.08 4.41 -11.19
C ARG A 189 -9.62 4.80 -10.93
N HIS A 190 -8.87 3.98 -10.19
CA HIS A 190 -7.59 4.41 -9.63
C HIS A 190 -6.41 3.61 -10.14
N ALA A 191 -6.61 2.47 -10.81
CA ALA A 191 -5.54 1.74 -11.44
C ALA A 191 -5.33 2.17 -12.90
N SER A 192 -4.07 2.25 -13.31
CA SER A 192 -3.65 2.29 -14.72
C SER A 192 -3.20 0.91 -15.20
N ARG A 193 -2.71 0.08 -14.27
CA ARG A 193 -2.31 -1.30 -14.51
C ARG A 193 -2.84 -2.25 -13.44
N VAL A 194 -2.97 -3.51 -13.83
CA VAL A 194 -3.38 -4.63 -12.98
C VAL A 194 -2.30 -5.69 -12.98
N ALA A 195 -1.99 -6.21 -11.80
CA ALA A 195 -1.20 -7.42 -11.61
C ALA A 195 -2.07 -8.46 -10.90
N ALA A 196 -2.42 -9.54 -11.60
CA ALA A 196 -3.25 -10.60 -11.06
C ALA A 196 -2.40 -11.75 -10.51
N LEU A 197 -2.68 -12.12 -9.26
CA LEU A 197 -1.99 -13.17 -8.53
C LEU A 197 -2.94 -14.36 -8.28
N ARG A 198 -2.43 -15.58 -8.48
CA ARG A 198 -3.12 -16.82 -8.12
C ARG A 198 -2.11 -17.83 -7.57
N ASP A 199 -2.40 -18.42 -6.41
CA ASP A 199 -1.56 -19.45 -5.76
C ASP A 199 -0.07 -19.07 -5.70
N GLY A 200 0.21 -17.81 -5.34
CA GLY A 200 1.56 -17.26 -5.26
C GLY A 200 2.20 -16.92 -6.61
N ARG A 201 1.50 -17.01 -7.74
CA ARG A 201 2.02 -16.73 -9.08
C ARG A 201 1.42 -15.47 -9.67
N LEU A 202 2.23 -14.68 -10.35
CA LEU A 202 1.78 -13.60 -11.20
C LEU A 202 1.25 -14.19 -12.52
N VAL A 203 -0.07 -14.18 -12.70
CA VAL A 203 -0.74 -14.78 -13.87
C VAL A 203 -1.09 -13.77 -14.96
N PHE A 204 -1.12 -12.48 -14.60
CA PHE A 204 -1.34 -11.36 -15.52
C PHE A 204 -0.63 -10.10 -15.01
N ALA A 205 -0.07 -9.31 -15.92
CA ALA A 205 0.41 -7.95 -15.65
C ALA A 205 0.23 -7.12 -16.93
N GLY A 206 -0.69 -6.16 -16.90
CA GLY A 206 -1.03 -5.35 -18.08
C GLY A 206 -1.85 -4.11 -17.70
N THR A 207 -2.35 -3.39 -18.70
CA THR A 207 -3.25 -2.25 -18.49
C THR A 207 -4.60 -2.71 -17.92
N VAL A 208 -5.35 -1.78 -17.32
CA VAL A 208 -6.72 -2.07 -16.86
C VAL A 208 -7.61 -2.48 -18.02
N ASP A 209 -7.43 -1.86 -19.20
CA ASP A 209 -8.21 -2.15 -20.41
C ASP A 209 -7.95 -3.57 -20.94
N ASP A 210 -6.71 -4.09 -20.78
CA ASP A 210 -6.35 -5.45 -21.19
C ASP A 210 -6.81 -6.51 -20.18
N TYR A 211 -7.22 -6.10 -18.98
CA TYR A 211 -7.70 -6.98 -17.94
C TYR A 211 -9.16 -7.37 -18.20
N ASP A 212 -9.38 -8.40 -19.04
CA ASP A 212 -10.70 -8.94 -19.35
C ASP A 212 -11.25 -9.81 -18.19
N ARG A 213 -12.30 -9.31 -17.55
CA ARG A 213 -12.95 -9.95 -16.40
C ARG A 213 -13.51 -11.35 -16.66
N PRO A 214 -14.20 -11.63 -17.77
CA PRO A 214 -14.68 -12.98 -18.06
C PRO A 214 -13.56 -14.01 -18.16
N SER A 215 -12.41 -13.59 -18.72
CA SER A 215 -11.20 -14.43 -18.75
C SER A 215 -10.53 -14.49 -17.39
N ALA A 216 -10.61 -13.42 -16.59
CA ALA A 216 -10.11 -13.37 -15.23
C ALA A 216 -10.92 -14.25 -14.27
N ASP A 217 -12.25 -14.28 -14.37
CA ASP A 217 -13.11 -15.18 -13.59
C ASP A 217 -12.77 -16.66 -13.85
N THR A 218 -12.38 -16.99 -15.09
CA THR A 218 -11.84 -18.32 -15.45
C THR A 218 -10.43 -18.55 -14.89
N LEU A 219 -9.64 -17.49 -14.69
CA LEU A 219 -8.33 -17.58 -14.01
C LEU A 219 -8.48 -17.81 -12.50
N PHE A 220 -9.64 -17.50 -11.92
CA PHE A 220 -9.94 -17.64 -10.49
C PHE A 220 -10.92 -18.80 -10.17
N ALA A 221 -11.47 -19.45 -11.17
CA ALA A 221 -12.26 -20.68 -11.05
C ALA A 221 -11.32 -21.90 -11.00
#